data_2529805e7d99727938c212b2a4769876
#
_entry.id   2529805e7d99727938c212b2a4769876
#
_cell.length_a   1.000
_cell.length_b   1.000
_cell.length_c   1.000
_cell.angle_alpha   90.00
_cell.angle_beta   90.00
_cell.angle_gamma   90.00
#
_symmetry.space_group_name_H-M   'P 1'
#
loop_
_entity.id
_entity.type
_entity.pdbx_description
1 polymer ?
#
loop_
_entity_poly.entity_id
_entity_poly.type
_entity_poly.pdbx_seq_one_letter_code
_entity_poly.pdbx_strand_id
1 'polypeptide(L)'
;MGSEMCIRDRYTNGENIKSIIRQIELIYEQNKNNVTFDVNILKHFDTIKDKIVYKVVNYRSNEKLLEQVPHKRILDLAVVFYCLLDNEYGRSATALIYNNNLKNWNVTIDDVYKAALKNTPDLLHSKISSMAALFEKCGVNVDGEEVDLKDYVPSDMYVLTNESKLNGAACILYENVLYDFAQKLGADLYILPSSVHEVILLPKLSMFEKDELVNMVKEVNTEGVAADEVLSDHVYEYNRTERLITM
;
A
#
# COMPACT_ATOMS: atom_id res chain seq x y z
N MET A 1 -7.48 -19.08 9.60
CA MET A 1 -6.88 -18.07 10.48
C MET A 1 -7.87 -16.94 10.56
N GLY A 2 -8.42 -16.68 11.77
CA GLY A 2 -9.50 -15.74 11.94
C GLY A 2 -9.07 -14.33 11.55
N SER A 3 -9.91 -13.64 10.81
CA SER A 3 -9.79 -12.21 10.59
C SER A 3 -9.69 -11.52 11.94
N GLU A 4 -8.62 -10.81 12.20
CA GLU A 4 -8.54 -9.86 13.31
C GLU A 4 -9.61 -8.80 13.03
N MET A 5 -10.80 -9.04 13.57
CA MET A 5 -11.85 -8.03 13.54
C MET A 5 -11.28 -6.78 14.23
N CYS A 6 -11.24 -5.66 13.53
CA CYS A 6 -10.70 -4.41 14.04
C CYS A 6 -11.33 -4.11 15.42
N ILE A 7 -10.55 -3.60 16.37
CA ILE A 7 -11.02 -3.20 17.71
C ILE A 7 -12.26 -2.31 17.62
N ARG A 8 -12.29 -1.43 16.62
CA ARG A 8 -13.42 -0.56 16.30
C ARG A 8 -14.67 -1.37 15.97
N ASP A 9 -14.55 -2.39 15.10
CA ASP A 9 -15.70 -3.22 14.68
C ASP A 9 -16.28 -4.01 15.84
N ARG A 10 -15.42 -4.52 16.71
CA ARG A 10 -15.84 -5.23 17.94
C ARG A 10 -16.61 -4.32 18.89
N TYR A 11 -16.12 -3.08 19.08
CA TYR A 11 -16.81 -2.08 19.89
C TYR A 11 -18.14 -1.65 19.27
N THR A 12 -18.18 -1.44 17.95
CA THR A 12 -19.37 -1.07 17.20
C THR A 12 -20.43 -2.19 17.24
N ASN A 13 -19.98 -3.46 17.26
CA ASN A 13 -20.84 -4.63 17.41
C ASN A 13 -21.28 -4.88 18.87
N GLY A 14 -21.04 -3.93 19.78
CA GLY A 14 -21.54 -3.94 21.16
C GLY A 14 -20.70 -4.75 22.14
N GLU A 15 -19.47 -5.14 21.79
CA GLU A 15 -18.57 -5.79 22.74
C GLU A 15 -18.12 -4.80 23.82
N ASN A 16 -18.13 -5.26 25.07
CA ASN A 16 -17.76 -4.40 26.21
C ASN A 16 -16.29 -3.98 26.12
N ILE A 17 -16.03 -2.68 26.17
CA ILE A 17 -14.68 -2.10 26.08
C ILE A 17 -13.69 -2.71 27.09
N LYS A 18 -14.14 -3.09 28.30
CA LYS A 18 -13.31 -3.77 29.31
C LYS A 18 -12.89 -5.17 28.85
N SER A 19 -13.76 -5.88 28.13
CA SER A 19 -13.45 -7.18 27.53
C SER A 19 -12.37 -7.04 26.45
N ILE A 20 -12.52 -6.04 25.59
CA ILE A 20 -11.56 -5.72 24.54
C ILE A 20 -10.19 -5.37 25.13
N ILE A 21 -10.15 -4.47 26.13
CA ILE A 21 -8.91 -4.09 26.83
C ILE A 21 -8.24 -5.32 27.45
N ARG A 22 -8.99 -6.16 28.16
CA ARG A 22 -8.44 -7.37 28.80
C ARG A 22 -7.85 -8.36 27.79
N GLN A 23 -8.46 -8.48 26.61
CA GLN A 23 -7.90 -9.32 25.54
C GLN A 23 -6.64 -8.71 24.95
N ILE A 24 -6.60 -7.39 24.76
CA ILE A 24 -5.38 -6.68 24.31
C ILE A 24 -4.25 -6.89 25.34
N GLU A 25 -4.55 -6.74 26.63
CA GLU A 25 -3.57 -6.99 27.70
C GLU A 25 -3.07 -8.42 27.70
N LEU A 26 -3.96 -9.41 27.52
CA LEU A 26 -3.56 -10.81 27.41
C LEU A 26 -2.67 -11.08 26.19
N ILE A 27 -3.03 -10.54 25.03
CA ILE A 27 -2.23 -10.64 23.80
C ILE A 27 -0.87 -9.95 24.00
N TYR A 28 -0.86 -8.77 24.60
CA TYR A 28 0.38 -8.06 24.93
C TYR A 28 1.26 -8.86 25.89
N GLU A 29 0.73 -9.37 27.00
CA GLU A 29 1.46 -10.18 27.97
C GLU A 29 2.02 -11.47 27.35
N GLN A 30 1.26 -12.13 26.48
CA GLN A 30 1.72 -13.33 25.76
C GLN A 30 2.82 -13.04 24.75
N ASN A 31 2.85 -11.83 24.20
CA ASN A 31 3.78 -11.47 23.13
C ASN A 31 4.94 -10.57 23.60
N LYS A 32 4.85 -9.90 24.75
CA LYS A 32 5.87 -8.95 25.22
C LYS A 32 7.26 -9.55 25.40
N ASN A 33 7.36 -10.85 25.69
CA ASN A 33 8.62 -11.54 25.85
C ASN A 33 9.12 -12.24 24.57
N ASN A 34 8.32 -12.22 23.49
CA ASN A 34 8.62 -12.97 22.26
C ASN A 34 9.01 -12.08 21.07
N VAL A 35 9.06 -10.75 21.28
CA VAL A 35 9.38 -9.80 20.18
C VAL A 35 10.54 -8.93 20.62
N THR A 36 11.74 -9.49 20.61
CA THR A 36 12.97 -8.70 20.68
C THR A 36 13.41 -8.37 19.26
N PHE A 37 13.15 -7.14 18.81
CA PHE A 37 13.85 -6.58 17.65
C PHE A 37 15.17 -5.98 18.16
N ASP A 38 16.27 -6.35 17.54
CA ASP A 38 17.53 -5.67 17.81
C ASP A 38 17.52 -4.27 17.20
N VAL A 39 17.05 -3.30 17.99
CA VAL A 39 17.03 -1.88 17.59
C VAL A 39 18.43 -1.31 17.35
N ASN A 40 19.50 -2.01 17.75
CA ASN A 40 20.86 -1.54 17.49
C ASN A 40 21.21 -1.57 16.01
N ILE A 41 20.54 -2.42 15.22
CA ILE A 41 20.72 -2.45 13.77
C ILE A 41 20.35 -1.10 13.12
N LEU A 42 19.44 -0.34 13.74
CA LEU A 42 19.02 0.99 13.25
C LEU A 42 20.05 2.10 13.54
N LYS A 43 21.13 1.81 14.27
CA LYS A 43 22.15 2.83 14.62
C LYS A 43 23.09 3.16 13.46
N HIS A 44 23.29 2.23 12.53
CA HIS A 44 24.24 2.39 11.44
C HIS A 44 23.56 2.12 10.08
N PHE A 45 23.80 3.00 9.12
CA PHE A 45 23.25 2.88 7.77
C PHE A 45 23.62 1.57 7.10
N ASP A 46 24.89 1.17 7.19
CA ASP A 46 25.41 -0.06 6.57
C ASP A 46 24.74 -1.34 7.03
N THR A 47 24.19 -1.36 8.25
CA THR A 47 23.50 -2.54 8.80
C THR A 47 22.06 -2.67 8.31
N ILE A 48 21.45 -1.57 7.86
CA ILE A 48 20.04 -1.55 7.48
C ILE A 48 19.79 -1.18 6.03
N LYS A 49 20.80 -0.68 5.30
CA LYS A 49 20.63 -0.18 3.92
C LYS A 49 19.92 -1.17 3.01
N ASP A 50 20.20 -2.47 3.14
CA ASP A 50 19.60 -3.53 2.32
C ASP A 50 18.16 -3.92 2.76
N LYS A 51 17.65 -3.32 3.84
CA LYS A 51 16.29 -3.47 4.37
C LYS A 51 15.44 -2.21 4.24
N ILE A 52 16.01 -1.13 3.69
CA ILE A 52 15.29 0.11 3.46
C ILE A 52 14.42 -0.04 2.23
N VAL A 53 13.13 0.22 2.41
CA VAL A 53 12.12 0.22 1.36
C VAL A 53 11.30 1.51 1.41
N TYR A 54 10.52 1.77 0.38
CA TYR A 54 9.65 2.94 0.33
C TYR A 54 8.18 2.57 0.28
N LYS A 55 7.34 3.52 0.67
CA LYS A 55 5.91 3.55 0.42
C LYS A 55 5.48 4.91 -0.09
N VAL A 56 4.30 4.98 -0.67
CA VAL A 56 3.67 6.23 -1.08
C VAL A 56 2.55 6.59 -0.12
N VAL A 57 2.41 7.88 0.15
CA VAL A 57 1.34 8.45 0.97
C VAL A 57 0.83 9.74 0.32
N ASN A 58 -0.39 10.14 0.63
CA ASN A 58 -0.91 11.42 0.19
C ASN A 58 -0.06 12.57 0.76
N TYR A 59 0.36 13.50 -0.10
CA TYR A 59 1.23 14.60 0.32
C TYR A 59 0.53 15.54 1.30
N ARG A 60 -0.68 16.01 0.96
CA ARG A 60 -1.41 17.00 1.77
C ARG A 60 -1.85 16.44 3.11
N SER A 61 -2.43 15.25 3.14
CA SER A 61 -2.91 14.63 4.37
C SER A 61 -1.78 14.31 5.35
N ASN A 62 -0.54 14.22 4.86
CA ASN A 62 0.64 13.86 5.66
C ASN A 62 1.65 15.00 5.87
N GLU A 63 1.30 16.26 5.61
CA GLU A 63 2.24 17.41 5.70
C GLU A 63 3.00 17.44 7.03
N LYS A 64 2.32 17.26 8.16
CA LYS A 64 2.95 17.25 9.50
C LYS A 64 3.96 16.11 9.68
N LEU A 65 3.70 14.93 9.11
CA LEU A 65 4.63 13.81 9.11
C LEU A 65 5.83 14.12 8.22
N LEU A 66 5.58 14.68 7.03
CA LEU A 66 6.58 14.97 6.01
C LEU A 66 7.61 16.01 6.47
N GLU A 67 7.28 16.90 7.41
CA GLU A 67 8.26 17.79 8.07
C GLU A 67 9.32 17.01 8.85
N GLN A 68 8.99 15.81 9.34
CA GLN A 68 9.83 15.01 10.23
C GLN A 68 10.59 13.88 9.52
N VAL A 69 10.13 13.49 8.32
CA VAL A 69 10.68 12.35 7.58
C VAL A 69 11.29 12.78 6.25
N PRO A 70 12.38 12.13 5.81
CA PRO A 70 12.90 12.33 4.47
C PRO A 70 11.86 11.81 3.45
N HIS A 71 11.57 12.64 2.45
CA HIS A 71 10.58 12.28 1.44
C HIS A 71 10.92 12.87 0.08
N LYS A 72 10.39 12.27 -0.99
CA LYS A 72 10.40 12.83 -2.35
C LYS A 72 8.98 12.99 -2.84
N ARG A 73 8.66 14.15 -3.42
CA ARG A 73 7.33 14.42 -3.96
C ARG A 73 7.20 13.87 -5.38
N ILE A 74 6.10 13.18 -5.66
CA ILE A 74 5.71 12.70 -6.98
C ILE A 74 4.21 12.99 -7.14
N LEU A 75 3.83 13.84 -8.09
CA LEU A 75 2.44 14.30 -8.27
C LEU A 75 1.89 14.91 -6.97
N ASP A 76 0.77 14.42 -6.49
CA ASP A 76 0.17 14.75 -5.20
C ASP A 76 0.53 13.76 -4.08
N LEU A 77 1.52 12.87 -4.34
CA LEU A 77 2.03 11.88 -3.40
C LEU A 77 3.41 12.25 -2.84
N ALA A 78 3.74 11.62 -1.72
CA ALA A 78 5.09 11.60 -1.18
C ALA A 78 5.61 10.17 -1.05
N VAL A 79 6.83 9.94 -1.51
CA VAL A 79 7.60 8.72 -1.25
C VAL A 79 8.28 8.88 0.09
N VAL A 80 7.98 8.02 1.05
CA VAL A 80 8.58 7.96 2.38
C VAL A 80 9.26 6.62 2.60
N PHE A 81 10.26 6.56 3.50
CA PHE A 81 11.14 5.42 3.66
C PHE A 81 10.96 4.76 5.02
N TYR A 82 11.06 3.44 5.04
CA TYR A 82 11.01 2.65 6.25
C TYR A 82 11.92 1.42 6.14
N CYS A 83 12.28 0.84 7.27
CA CYS A 83 13.07 -0.39 7.35
C CYS A 83 12.12 -1.57 7.57
N LEU A 84 12.34 -2.66 6.84
CA LEU A 84 11.77 -3.96 7.14
C LEU A 84 12.61 -4.63 8.23
N LEU A 85 11.96 -4.99 9.34
CA LEU A 85 12.57 -5.64 10.47
C LEU A 85 11.94 -7.03 10.63
N ASP A 86 12.69 -8.07 10.31
CA ASP A 86 12.26 -9.44 10.55
C ASP A 86 12.85 -9.91 11.87
N ASN A 87 12.08 -10.67 12.63
CA ASN A 87 12.58 -11.36 13.79
C ASN A 87 12.78 -12.86 13.50
N GLU A 88 13.51 -13.54 14.40
CA GLU A 88 13.79 -14.97 14.29
C GLU A 88 12.54 -15.87 14.27
N TYR A 89 11.37 -15.32 14.62
CA TYR A 89 10.08 -16.01 14.67
C TYR A 89 9.20 -15.78 13.44
N GLY A 90 9.75 -15.18 12.36
CA GLY A 90 9.01 -14.91 11.12
C GLY A 90 7.94 -13.81 11.24
N ARG A 91 8.04 -12.94 12.25
CA ARG A 91 7.18 -11.76 12.40
C ARG A 91 7.91 -10.56 11.82
N SER A 92 7.25 -9.84 10.94
CA SER A 92 7.77 -8.62 10.35
C SER A 92 7.31 -7.40 11.12
N ALA A 93 8.20 -6.45 11.34
CA ALA A 93 7.88 -5.11 11.83
C ALA A 93 8.46 -4.08 10.86
N THR A 94 8.00 -2.85 10.97
CA THR A 94 8.50 -1.75 10.17
C THR A 94 8.92 -0.59 11.07
N ALA A 95 10.02 0.08 10.72
CA ALA A 95 10.47 1.29 11.40
C ALA A 95 10.57 2.43 10.40
N LEU A 96 9.77 3.48 10.59
CA LEU A 96 9.81 4.66 9.75
C LEU A 96 11.15 5.39 9.92
N ILE A 97 11.71 5.87 8.82
CA ILE A 97 12.98 6.62 8.83
C ILE A 97 12.66 8.11 9.01
N TYR A 98 13.28 8.73 10.04
CA TYR A 98 13.15 10.14 10.36
C TYR A 98 14.38 10.94 9.89
N ASN A 99 14.23 12.25 9.75
CA ASN A 99 15.34 13.17 9.38
C ASN A 99 16.54 13.05 10.34
N ASN A 100 16.29 12.76 11.62
CA ASN A 100 17.35 12.55 12.59
C ASN A 100 18.16 11.27 12.33
N ASN A 101 17.55 10.24 11.73
CA ASN A 101 18.27 9.03 11.35
C ASN A 101 19.33 9.36 10.30
N LEU A 102 18.99 10.14 9.27
CA LEU A 102 19.94 10.56 8.22
C LEU A 102 21.14 11.30 8.81
N LYS A 103 20.86 12.23 9.75
CA LYS A 103 21.93 12.96 10.44
C LYS A 103 22.86 12.03 11.23
N ASN A 104 22.28 11.08 11.98
CA ASN A 104 23.05 10.14 12.78
C ASN A 104 23.87 9.17 11.92
N TRP A 105 23.34 8.78 10.76
CA TRP A 105 24.00 7.90 9.80
C TRP A 105 25.00 8.64 8.90
N ASN A 106 24.99 9.98 8.91
CA ASN A 106 25.79 10.82 8.02
C ASN A 106 25.56 10.50 6.53
N VAL A 107 24.29 10.34 6.13
CA VAL A 107 23.86 10.06 4.76
C VAL A 107 22.84 11.09 4.28
N THR A 108 22.70 11.18 2.96
CA THR A 108 21.73 12.06 2.31
C THR A 108 20.40 11.32 2.04
N ILE A 109 19.36 12.06 1.72
CA ILE A 109 18.11 11.49 1.25
C ILE A 109 18.30 10.68 -0.04
N ASP A 110 19.24 11.09 -0.90
CA ASP A 110 19.51 10.39 -2.16
C ASP A 110 20.15 9.02 -1.93
N ASP A 111 20.97 8.86 -0.90
CA ASP A 111 21.53 7.57 -0.50
C ASP A 111 20.43 6.60 -0.04
N VAL A 112 19.50 7.10 0.80
CA VAL A 112 18.35 6.33 1.28
C VAL A 112 17.41 5.98 0.12
N TYR A 113 17.12 6.95 -0.75
CA TYR A 113 16.25 6.75 -1.91
C TYR A 113 16.83 5.72 -2.88
N LYS A 114 18.13 5.81 -3.17
CA LYS A 114 18.82 4.84 -4.04
C LYS A 114 18.78 3.42 -3.49
N ALA A 115 19.00 3.26 -2.17
CA ALA A 115 18.86 1.96 -1.53
C ALA A 115 17.42 1.43 -1.64
N ALA A 116 16.44 2.29 -1.31
CA ALA A 116 15.03 1.93 -1.36
C ALA A 116 14.54 1.56 -2.77
N LEU A 117 14.96 2.29 -3.81
CA LEU A 117 14.61 1.98 -5.20
C LEU A 117 15.04 0.57 -5.62
N LYS A 118 16.21 0.14 -5.17
CA LYS A 118 16.71 -1.21 -5.44
C LYS A 118 15.95 -2.25 -4.61
N ASN A 119 15.85 -2.03 -3.30
CA ASN A 119 15.38 -3.07 -2.39
C ASN A 119 13.87 -3.28 -2.44
N THR A 120 13.08 -2.21 -2.71
CA THR A 120 11.63 -2.32 -2.60
C THR A 120 11.06 -3.35 -3.57
N PRO A 121 11.40 -3.36 -4.88
CA PRO A 121 10.94 -4.40 -5.79
C PRO A 121 11.46 -5.80 -5.45
N ASP A 122 12.69 -5.89 -4.90
CA ASP A 122 13.33 -7.15 -4.56
C ASP A 122 12.73 -7.81 -3.30
N LEU A 123 12.30 -7.00 -2.32
CA LEU A 123 11.76 -7.47 -1.05
C LEU A 123 10.23 -7.52 -1.03
N LEU A 124 9.57 -6.70 -1.84
CA LEU A 124 8.12 -6.55 -1.90
C LEU A 124 7.66 -6.71 -3.35
N HIS A 125 7.76 -7.92 -3.89
CA HIS A 125 7.45 -8.21 -5.29
C HIS A 125 6.06 -7.74 -5.70
N SER A 126 5.97 -7.06 -6.83
CA SER A 126 4.68 -6.60 -7.37
C SER A 126 3.81 -7.76 -7.85
N LYS A 127 2.51 -7.58 -7.75
CA LYS A 127 1.50 -8.52 -8.20
C LYS A 127 0.36 -7.79 -8.89
N ILE A 128 0.02 -8.20 -10.10
CA ILE A 128 -1.16 -7.74 -10.82
C ILE A 128 -2.15 -8.91 -10.90
N SER A 129 -3.39 -8.67 -10.51
CA SER A 129 -4.46 -9.66 -10.57
C SER A 129 -5.69 -9.05 -11.22
N SER A 130 -6.40 -9.81 -12.06
CA SER A 130 -7.71 -9.39 -12.54
C SER A 130 -8.68 -9.27 -11.35
N MET A 131 -9.45 -8.20 -11.31
CA MET A 131 -10.45 -7.99 -10.26
C MET A 131 -11.52 -9.09 -10.30
N ALA A 132 -11.98 -9.50 -11.48
CA ALA A 132 -12.90 -10.61 -11.65
C ALA A 132 -12.37 -11.91 -11.02
N ALA A 133 -11.08 -12.24 -11.23
CA ALA A 133 -10.47 -13.44 -10.64
C ALA A 133 -10.28 -13.34 -9.11
N LEU A 134 -10.24 -12.14 -8.54
CA LEU A 134 -10.22 -11.96 -7.09
C LEU A 134 -11.60 -12.22 -6.48
N PHE A 135 -12.67 -11.75 -7.12
CA PHE A 135 -14.04 -11.99 -6.66
C PHE A 135 -14.43 -13.46 -6.76
N GLU A 136 -14.01 -14.18 -7.83
CA GLU A 136 -14.22 -15.63 -7.94
C GLU A 136 -13.67 -16.41 -6.74
N LYS A 137 -12.52 -15.96 -6.20
CA LYS A 137 -11.89 -16.61 -5.04
C LYS A 137 -12.56 -16.28 -3.71
N CYS A 138 -13.26 -15.17 -3.63
CA CYS A 138 -13.89 -14.70 -2.38
C CYS A 138 -15.26 -15.32 -2.13
N GLY A 139 -15.92 -15.91 -3.14
CA GLY A 139 -17.22 -16.58 -3.04
C GLY A 139 -18.23 -15.72 -2.30
N VAL A 140 -18.79 -14.68 -2.94
CA VAL A 140 -19.74 -13.80 -2.26
C VAL A 140 -21.12 -14.44 -2.34
N ASN A 141 -21.62 -14.93 -1.20
CA ASN A 141 -23.02 -15.30 -1.05
C ASN A 141 -23.82 -14.07 -0.59
N VAL A 142 -24.67 -13.55 -1.44
CA VAL A 142 -25.66 -12.54 -1.07
C VAL A 142 -27.00 -13.26 -0.86
N ASP A 143 -27.56 -13.20 0.34
CA ASP A 143 -28.83 -13.81 0.73
C ASP A 143 -28.96 -15.34 0.48
N GLY A 144 -27.82 -16.06 0.47
CA GLY A 144 -27.79 -17.52 0.30
C GLY A 144 -27.82 -17.99 -1.16
N GLU A 145 -27.81 -17.10 -2.13
CA GLU A 145 -27.60 -17.37 -3.53
C GLU A 145 -26.17 -17.07 -3.94
N GLU A 146 -25.55 -17.97 -4.69
CA GLU A 146 -24.23 -17.76 -5.30
C GLU A 146 -24.40 -16.74 -6.43
N VAL A 147 -24.08 -15.46 -6.14
CA VAL A 147 -24.10 -14.40 -7.16
C VAL A 147 -22.80 -14.49 -7.96
N ASP A 148 -22.90 -14.73 -9.25
CA ASP A 148 -21.76 -14.60 -10.15
C ASP A 148 -21.45 -13.12 -10.35
N LEU A 149 -20.50 -12.60 -9.55
CA LEU A 149 -20.09 -11.20 -9.57
C LEU A 149 -19.39 -10.81 -10.89
N LYS A 150 -19.14 -11.76 -11.80
CA LYS A 150 -18.53 -11.46 -13.11
C LYS A 150 -19.35 -10.46 -13.92
N ASP A 151 -20.68 -10.50 -13.77
CA ASP A 151 -21.60 -9.61 -14.49
C ASP A 151 -21.59 -8.18 -13.94
N TYR A 152 -21.02 -7.99 -12.73
CA TYR A 152 -20.98 -6.68 -12.04
C TYR A 152 -19.59 -6.05 -12.01
N VAL A 153 -18.54 -6.82 -12.27
CA VAL A 153 -17.14 -6.32 -12.24
C VAL A 153 -16.62 -6.27 -13.68
N PRO A 154 -16.20 -5.08 -14.14
CA PRO A 154 -15.61 -4.96 -15.47
C PRO A 154 -14.41 -5.91 -15.60
N SER A 155 -14.39 -6.67 -16.70
CA SER A 155 -13.36 -7.69 -16.97
C SER A 155 -11.97 -7.09 -17.19
N ASP A 156 -11.89 -5.81 -17.45
CA ASP A 156 -10.68 -5.04 -17.75
C ASP A 156 -10.14 -4.22 -16.57
N MET A 157 -10.65 -4.47 -15.35
CA MET A 157 -10.10 -3.92 -14.11
C MET A 157 -9.07 -4.88 -13.49
N TYR A 158 -7.92 -4.32 -13.10
CA TYR A 158 -6.82 -5.06 -12.49
C TYR A 158 -6.35 -4.38 -11.21
N VAL A 159 -6.03 -5.17 -10.19
CA VAL A 159 -5.44 -4.69 -8.94
C VAL A 159 -3.93 -4.87 -8.99
N LEU A 160 -3.19 -3.77 -8.85
CA LEU A 160 -1.75 -3.77 -8.65
C LEU A 160 -1.44 -3.54 -7.18
N THR A 161 -0.75 -4.50 -6.59
CA THR A 161 -0.26 -4.46 -5.21
C THR A 161 1.06 -5.23 -5.11
N ASN A 162 1.56 -5.48 -3.91
CA ASN A 162 2.66 -6.41 -3.69
C ASN A 162 2.16 -7.72 -3.05
N GLU A 163 3.04 -8.73 -2.96
CA GLU A 163 2.67 -10.04 -2.39
C GLU A 163 2.25 -9.97 -0.93
N SER A 164 2.81 -9.03 -0.15
CA SER A 164 2.45 -8.82 1.26
C SER A 164 1.14 -8.07 1.44
N LYS A 165 0.60 -7.43 0.39
CA LYS A 165 -0.57 -6.54 0.41
C LYS A 165 -0.43 -5.37 1.38
N LEU A 166 0.79 -4.97 1.71
CA LEU A 166 1.08 -3.86 2.62
C LEU A 166 1.84 -2.77 1.87
N ASN A 167 1.28 -1.56 1.83
CA ASN A 167 1.83 -0.41 1.11
C ASN A 167 2.07 -0.69 -0.40
N GLY A 168 1.28 -1.58 -1.00
CA GLY A 168 1.50 -2.07 -2.36
C GLY A 168 1.20 -1.06 -3.47
N ALA A 169 0.54 0.07 -3.17
CA ALA A 169 0.39 1.17 -4.12
C ALA A 169 1.75 1.71 -4.61
N ALA A 170 2.82 1.53 -3.83
CA ALA A 170 4.19 1.86 -4.20
C ALA A 170 4.67 1.13 -5.48
N CYS A 171 4.03 0.02 -5.87
CA CYS A 171 4.35 -0.73 -7.10
C CYS A 171 4.18 0.09 -8.39
N ILE A 172 3.42 1.19 -8.38
CA ILE A 172 3.32 2.12 -9.52
C ILE A 172 4.66 2.75 -9.89
N LEU A 173 5.61 2.79 -8.95
CA LEU A 173 6.94 3.36 -9.12
C LEU A 173 8.02 2.31 -9.42
N TYR A 174 7.67 1.02 -9.47
CA TYR A 174 8.63 -0.02 -9.80
C TYR A 174 8.99 0.05 -11.28
N GLU A 175 10.28 -0.09 -11.55
CA GLU A 175 10.76 -0.07 -12.92
C GLU A 175 10.06 -1.16 -13.77
N ASN A 176 9.60 -0.79 -14.94
CA ASN A 176 8.94 -1.62 -15.94
C ASN A 176 7.57 -2.24 -15.56
N VAL A 177 7.11 -2.21 -14.33
CA VAL A 177 5.83 -2.86 -13.94
C VAL A 177 4.64 -2.33 -14.76
N LEU A 178 4.46 -1.01 -14.81
CA LEU A 178 3.40 -0.40 -15.60
C LEU A 178 3.66 -0.53 -17.10
N TYR A 179 4.93 -0.43 -17.53
CA TYR A 179 5.30 -0.57 -18.94
C TYR A 179 4.98 -1.95 -19.49
N ASP A 180 5.44 -3.00 -18.82
CA ASP A 180 5.22 -4.38 -19.27
C ASP A 180 3.74 -4.73 -19.29
N PHE A 181 3.00 -4.24 -18.30
CA PHE A 181 1.57 -4.46 -18.23
C PHE A 181 0.81 -3.71 -19.34
N ALA A 182 1.13 -2.43 -19.57
CA ALA A 182 0.56 -1.62 -20.66
C ALA A 182 0.87 -2.20 -22.03
N GLN A 183 2.09 -2.72 -22.23
CA GLN A 183 2.48 -3.41 -23.48
C GLN A 183 1.66 -4.70 -23.68
N LYS A 184 1.46 -5.49 -22.62
CA LYS A 184 0.64 -6.71 -22.66
C LYS A 184 -0.81 -6.42 -23.06
N LEU A 185 -1.39 -5.31 -22.56
CA LEU A 185 -2.74 -4.89 -22.90
C LEU A 185 -2.83 -4.14 -24.25
N GLY A 186 -1.71 -3.66 -24.77
CA GLY A 186 -1.68 -2.86 -25.99
C GLY A 186 -2.22 -1.43 -25.82
N ALA A 187 -2.38 -0.92 -24.60
CA ALA A 187 -3.03 0.34 -24.27
C ALA A 187 -2.26 1.14 -23.20
N ASP A 188 -2.44 2.45 -23.20
CA ASP A 188 -2.14 3.31 -22.04
C ASP A 188 -3.08 2.94 -20.89
N LEU A 189 -2.75 3.35 -19.66
CA LEU A 189 -3.51 2.97 -18.47
C LEU A 189 -4.08 4.18 -17.76
N TYR A 190 -5.28 4.03 -17.22
CA TYR A 190 -5.74 4.77 -16.05
C TYR A 190 -5.27 4.06 -14.79
N ILE A 191 -4.84 4.83 -13.79
CA ILE A 191 -4.44 4.34 -12.47
C ILE A 191 -5.34 5.02 -11.44
N LEU A 192 -6.14 4.21 -10.74
CA LEU A 192 -7.04 4.67 -9.69
C LEU A 192 -6.39 4.37 -8.33
N PRO A 193 -5.98 5.39 -7.58
CA PRO A 193 -5.31 5.22 -6.29
C PRO A 193 -6.34 4.96 -5.18
N SER A 194 -6.80 3.73 -5.06
CA SER A 194 -7.81 3.32 -4.10
C SER A 194 -7.32 3.49 -2.66
N SER A 195 -6.11 3.00 -2.35
CA SER A 195 -5.54 3.10 -1.01
C SER A 195 -4.00 3.10 -1.06
N VAL A 196 -3.35 3.30 0.09
CA VAL A 196 -1.89 3.11 0.20
C VAL A 196 -1.47 1.65 -0.05
N HIS A 197 -2.41 0.70 -0.02
CA HIS A 197 -2.14 -0.73 -0.14
C HIS A 197 -2.18 -1.24 -1.57
N GLU A 198 -2.97 -0.60 -2.43
CA GLU A 198 -3.19 -1.06 -3.80
C GLU A 198 -3.69 0.07 -4.71
N VAL A 199 -3.53 -0.12 -6.00
CA VAL A 199 -4.16 0.73 -7.02
C VAL A 199 -4.90 -0.14 -8.04
N ILE A 200 -5.93 0.42 -8.65
CA ILE A 200 -6.63 -0.22 -9.76
C ILE A 200 -6.06 0.30 -11.08
N LEU A 201 -5.80 -0.62 -11.99
CA LEU A 201 -5.35 -0.32 -13.35
C LEU A 201 -6.48 -0.65 -14.33
N LEU A 202 -6.75 0.28 -15.26
CA LEU A 202 -7.66 0.07 -16.39
C LEU A 202 -6.96 0.47 -17.70
N PRO A 203 -7.14 -0.30 -18.80
CA PRO A 203 -6.69 0.18 -20.10
C PRO A 203 -7.52 1.39 -20.54
N LYS A 204 -6.91 2.41 -21.14
CA LYS A 204 -7.60 3.58 -21.68
C LYS A 204 -8.53 3.27 -22.90
N LEU A 205 -8.64 2.01 -23.26
CA LEU A 205 -9.62 1.48 -24.21
C LEU A 205 -10.93 1.01 -23.53
N SER A 206 -11.01 1.12 -22.20
CA SER A 206 -12.22 0.78 -21.45
C SER A 206 -13.39 1.72 -21.80
N MET A 207 -14.61 1.29 -21.48
CA MET A 207 -15.84 2.06 -21.74
C MET A 207 -15.99 3.28 -20.80
N PHE A 208 -15.12 3.42 -19.81
CA PHE A 208 -15.22 4.48 -18.80
C PHE A 208 -14.56 5.77 -19.27
N GLU A 209 -15.27 6.87 -19.12
CA GLU A 209 -14.72 8.22 -19.28
C GLU A 209 -13.95 8.61 -18.01
N LYS A 210 -12.92 9.45 -18.14
CA LYS A 210 -12.06 9.88 -17.01
C LYS A 210 -12.88 10.48 -15.86
N ASP A 211 -13.91 11.28 -16.15
CA ASP A 211 -14.74 11.94 -15.14
C ASP A 211 -15.56 10.93 -14.32
N GLU A 212 -16.02 9.84 -14.94
CA GLU A 212 -16.69 8.74 -14.25
C GLU A 212 -15.73 8.04 -13.27
N LEU A 213 -14.48 7.77 -13.70
CA LEU A 213 -13.45 7.18 -12.87
C LEU A 213 -13.08 8.09 -11.69
N VAL A 214 -13.01 9.41 -11.89
CA VAL A 214 -12.77 10.38 -10.81
C VAL A 214 -13.89 10.34 -9.76
N ASN A 215 -15.14 10.25 -10.20
CA ASN A 215 -16.28 10.15 -9.27
C ASN A 215 -16.24 8.82 -8.49
N MET A 216 -15.94 7.73 -9.15
CA MET A 216 -15.78 6.41 -8.53
C MET A 216 -14.67 6.41 -7.44
N VAL A 217 -13.51 6.99 -7.74
CA VAL A 217 -12.41 7.12 -6.76
C VAL A 217 -12.85 7.88 -5.52
N LYS A 218 -13.55 9.02 -5.70
CA LYS A 218 -14.02 9.85 -4.58
C LYS A 218 -15.07 9.13 -3.73
N GLU A 219 -15.98 8.40 -4.36
CA GLU A 219 -17.01 7.63 -3.66
C GLU A 219 -16.36 6.52 -2.81
N VAL A 220 -15.47 5.73 -3.41
CA VAL A 220 -14.72 4.67 -2.70
C VAL A 220 -13.89 5.25 -1.54
N ASN A 221 -13.19 6.36 -1.76
CA ASN A 221 -12.40 7.02 -0.71
C ASN A 221 -13.26 7.54 0.45
N THR A 222 -14.50 7.93 0.17
CA THR A 222 -15.42 8.46 1.21
C THR A 222 -16.08 7.34 2.03
N GLU A 223 -16.44 6.23 1.39
CA GLU A 223 -17.26 5.18 1.99
C GLU A 223 -16.48 3.93 2.40
N GLY A 224 -15.40 3.61 1.68
CA GLY A 224 -14.73 2.31 1.77
C GLY A 224 -13.30 2.32 2.28
N VAL A 225 -12.63 3.49 2.33
CA VAL A 225 -11.21 3.57 2.71
C VAL A 225 -11.04 4.36 4.01
N ALA A 226 -10.22 3.86 4.94
CA ALA A 226 -9.90 4.60 6.15
C ALA A 226 -9.16 5.91 5.79
N ALA A 227 -9.48 7.00 6.50
CA ALA A 227 -9.00 8.35 6.15
C ALA A 227 -7.47 8.48 6.09
N ASP A 228 -6.75 7.67 6.88
CA ASP A 228 -5.29 7.61 6.92
C ASP A 228 -4.70 6.68 5.82
N GLU A 229 -5.54 5.90 5.15
CA GLU A 229 -5.17 5.02 4.04
C GLU A 229 -5.50 5.61 2.66
N VAL A 230 -6.30 6.68 2.60
CA VAL A 230 -6.63 7.35 1.33
C VAL A 230 -5.36 7.85 0.66
N LEU A 231 -5.11 7.37 -0.58
CA LEU A 231 -3.91 7.72 -1.32
C LEU A 231 -4.09 9.01 -2.15
N SER A 232 -5.12 9.08 -2.99
CA SER A 232 -5.45 10.29 -3.77
C SER A 232 -6.90 10.26 -4.25
N ASP A 233 -7.48 11.44 -4.47
CA ASP A 233 -8.79 11.63 -5.11
C ASP A 233 -8.69 11.82 -6.63
N HIS A 234 -7.47 11.74 -7.18
CA HIS A 234 -7.21 11.94 -8.59
C HIS A 234 -7.04 10.60 -9.32
N VAL A 235 -7.42 10.57 -10.58
CA VAL A 235 -7.08 9.49 -11.51
C VAL A 235 -5.80 9.87 -12.23
N TYR A 236 -4.80 8.97 -12.19
CA TYR A 236 -3.57 9.16 -12.94
C TYR A 236 -3.64 8.45 -14.30
N GLU A 237 -2.81 8.89 -15.21
CA GLU A 237 -2.67 8.33 -16.54
C GLU A 237 -1.24 7.88 -16.76
N TYR A 238 -1.06 6.66 -17.24
CA TYR A 238 0.25 6.15 -17.66
C TYR A 238 0.32 6.09 -19.18
N ASN A 239 1.24 6.87 -19.75
CA ASN A 239 1.56 6.80 -21.18
C ASN A 239 2.66 5.76 -21.39
N ARG A 240 2.36 4.68 -22.14
CA ARG A 240 3.30 3.59 -22.39
C ARG A 240 4.44 3.95 -23.32
N THR A 241 4.27 4.95 -24.20
CA THR A 241 5.31 5.40 -25.14
C THR A 241 6.32 6.30 -24.44
N GLU A 242 5.82 7.25 -23.64
CA GLU A 242 6.64 8.19 -22.87
C GLU A 242 7.14 7.60 -21.55
N ARG A 243 6.54 6.50 -21.09
CA ARG A 243 6.78 5.86 -19.81
C ARG A 243 6.60 6.81 -18.63
N LEU A 244 5.58 7.66 -18.72
CA LEU A 244 5.33 8.74 -17.77
C LEU A 244 3.95 8.59 -17.14
N ILE A 245 3.89 8.83 -15.82
CA ILE A 245 2.63 8.97 -15.07
C ILE A 245 2.32 10.47 -14.99
N THR A 246 1.10 10.83 -15.35
CA THR A 246 0.55 12.20 -15.26
C THR A 246 -0.77 12.19 -14.48
N MET A 247 -1.22 13.35 -14.04
CA MET A 247 -2.46 13.56 -13.29
C MET A 247 -3.46 14.39 -14.11
#